data_b66c39c0825bc5510030a0a0ff5d83c5
#
_entry.id   b66c39c0825bc5510030a0a0ff5d83c5
#
_cell.length_a   1.000
_cell.length_b   1.000
_cell.length_c   1.000
_cell.angle_alpha   90.00
_cell.angle_beta   90.00
_cell.angle_gamma   90.00
#
_symmetry.space_group_name_H-M   'P 1'
#
loop_
_entity.id
_entity.type
_entity.pdbx_description
1 polymer ?
#
loop_
_entity_poly.entity_id
_entity_poly.type
_entity_poly.pdbx_seq_one_letter_code
_entity_poly.pdbx_strand_id
1 'polypeptide(L)'
;MSILGPVRPATQVELSLTDARSIGVKAPVRESGVVAGSGGCKLVGPCGEVDLAEGVMAAKRHIHMTPEDAEKAGIVDKQIVKLAVKSEGRSLIFDDVVARVSPKYATAAHLDTDEANAAGISGTVEGEIIL
;
A
#
# COMPACT_ATOMS: atom_id res chain seq x y z
N MET A 1 2.66 6.56 -14.85
CA MET A 1 2.88 5.50 -13.85
C MET A 1 4.35 5.49 -13.46
N SER A 2 4.64 5.38 -12.17
CA SER A 2 6.02 5.24 -11.65
C SER A 2 6.42 3.77 -11.65
N ILE A 3 7.68 3.48 -11.99
CA ILE A 3 8.25 2.14 -11.93
C ILE A 3 9.19 2.10 -10.72
N LEU A 4 8.94 1.16 -9.81
CA LEU A 4 9.72 0.99 -8.58
C LEU A 4 10.66 -0.20 -8.70
N GLY A 5 11.88 -0.05 -8.25
CA GLY A 5 12.85 -1.12 -8.09
C GLY A 5 12.93 -1.64 -6.64
N PRO A 6 13.68 -2.71 -6.40
CA PRO A 6 14.39 -3.56 -7.36
C PRO A 6 13.44 -4.46 -8.17
N VAL A 7 13.96 -5.05 -9.26
CA VAL A 7 13.22 -6.03 -10.07
C VAL A 7 12.81 -7.23 -9.22
N ARG A 8 11.57 -7.68 -9.41
CA ARG A 8 10.97 -8.81 -8.71
C ARG A 8 10.64 -9.95 -9.68
N PRO A 9 10.46 -11.19 -9.21
CA PRO A 9 10.13 -12.33 -10.08
C PRO A 9 8.79 -12.18 -10.82
N ALA A 10 7.84 -11.44 -10.27
CA ALA A 10 6.54 -11.18 -10.85
C ALA A 10 6.26 -9.68 -10.93
N THR A 11 5.60 -9.27 -12.01
CA THR A 11 5.15 -7.88 -12.17
C THR A 11 3.97 -7.60 -11.25
N GLN A 12 4.02 -6.49 -10.54
CA GLN A 12 2.95 -6.01 -9.68
C GLN A 12 2.60 -4.57 -10.06
N VAL A 13 1.30 -4.30 -10.17
CA VAL A 13 0.73 -2.97 -10.42
C VAL A 13 -0.19 -2.63 -9.27
N GLU A 14 0.17 -1.61 -8.51
CA GLU A 14 -0.65 -1.11 -7.42
C GLU A 14 -1.43 0.12 -7.90
N LEU A 15 -2.73 0.10 -7.70
CA LEU A 15 -3.66 1.17 -8.05
C LEU A 15 -4.55 1.47 -6.86
N SER A 16 -4.99 2.71 -6.72
CA SER A 16 -6.14 3.00 -5.86
C SER A 16 -7.41 2.38 -6.47
N LEU A 17 -8.43 2.18 -5.66
CA LEU A 17 -9.71 1.66 -6.17
C LEU A 17 -10.39 2.65 -7.13
N THR A 18 -10.21 3.96 -6.91
CA THR A 18 -10.71 5.00 -7.81
C THR A 18 -10.00 4.96 -9.15
N ASP A 19 -8.66 4.87 -9.16
CA ASP A 19 -7.88 4.78 -10.40
C ASP A 19 -8.25 3.53 -11.18
N ALA A 20 -8.28 2.37 -10.52
CA ALA A 20 -8.66 1.11 -11.15
C ALA A 20 -10.04 1.18 -11.81
N ARG A 21 -11.02 1.78 -11.12
CA ARG A 21 -12.37 1.96 -11.65
C ARG A 21 -12.38 2.90 -12.85
N SER A 22 -11.61 3.99 -12.79
CA SER A 22 -11.58 5.01 -13.86
C SER A 22 -11.06 4.47 -15.19
N ILE A 23 -10.14 3.50 -15.14
CA ILE A 23 -9.57 2.84 -16.34
C ILE A 23 -10.19 1.48 -16.64
N GLY A 24 -11.23 1.06 -15.90
CA GLY A 24 -11.95 -0.19 -16.13
C GLY A 24 -11.18 -1.45 -15.76
N VAL A 25 -10.19 -1.36 -14.87
CA VAL A 25 -9.34 -2.49 -14.44
C VAL A 25 -9.82 -3.01 -13.09
N LYS A 26 -9.82 -4.33 -12.91
CA LYS A 26 -10.15 -4.96 -11.64
C LYS A 26 -8.90 -5.00 -10.75
N ALA A 27 -8.93 -4.32 -9.62
CA ALA A 27 -7.86 -4.29 -8.62
C ALA A 27 -8.39 -4.77 -7.25
N PRO A 28 -8.38 -6.09 -6.97
CA PRO A 28 -8.80 -6.58 -5.66
C PRO A 28 -7.82 -6.10 -4.58
N VAL A 29 -8.35 -5.84 -3.37
CA VAL A 29 -7.52 -5.47 -2.21
C VAL A 29 -6.74 -6.70 -1.76
N ARG A 30 -5.40 -6.58 -1.72
CA ARG A 30 -4.49 -7.67 -1.36
C ARG A 30 -3.27 -7.15 -0.62
N GLU A 31 -2.63 -8.00 0.15
CA GLU A 31 -1.29 -7.67 0.66
C GLU A 31 -0.31 -7.50 -0.51
N SER A 32 0.48 -6.43 -0.48
CA SER A 32 1.55 -6.21 -1.46
C SER A 32 2.50 -7.42 -1.50
N GLY A 33 2.74 -7.94 -2.70
CA GLY A 33 3.50 -9.16 -2.95
C GLY A 33 2.66 -10.43 -3.19
N VAL A 34 1.37 -10.42 -2.85
CA VAL A 34 0.46 -11.56 -3.10
C VAL A 34 -0.19 -11.38 -4.48
N VAL A 35 0.52 -11.79 -5.53
CA VAL A 35 0.12 -11.59 -6.93
C VAL A 35 -0.92 -12.59 -7.40
N ALA A 36 -0.84 -13.84 -6.94
CA ALA A 36 -1.72 -14.93 -7.40
C ALA A 36 -3.22 -14.61 -7.24
N GLY A 37 -3.98 -14.70 -8.35
CA GLY A 37 -5.42 -14.42 -8.38
C GLY A 37 -5.77 -12.93 -8.26
N SER A 38 -4.84 -12.01 -8.48
CA SER A 38 -5.10 -10.58 -8.61
C SER A 38 -5.69 -10.22 -9.98
N GLY A 39 -5.89 -8.95 -10.28
CA GLY A 39 -6.41 -8.49 -11.57
C GLY A 39 -5.37 -8.52 -12.67
N GLY A 40 -5.85 -8.53 -13.93
CA GLY A 40 -5.01 -8.39 -15.11
C GLY A 40 -5.16 -7.02 -15.76
N CYS A 41 -4.18 -6.62 -16.55
CA CYS A 41 -4.26 -5.42 -17.38
C CYS A 41 -3.27 -5.49 -18.55
N LYS A 42 -3.42 -4.56 -19.49
CA LYS A 42 -2.41 -4.28 -20.52
C LYS A 42 -1.57 -3.08 -20.08
N LEU A 43 -0.26 -3.24 -20.04
CA LEU A 43 0.70 -2.15 -19.88
C LEU A 43 1.17 -1.68 -21.25
N VAL A 44 1.10 -0.38 -21.48
CA VAL A 44 1.54 0.24 -22.74
C VAL A 44 2.66 1.22 -22.44
N GLY A 45 3.77 1.06 -23.08
CA GLY A 45 4.94 1.92 -22.98
C GLY A 45 5.46 2.38 -24.33
N PRO A 46 6.44 3.29 -24.35
CA PRO A 46 6.97 3.83 -25.61
C PRO A 46 7.68 2.77 -26.48
N CYS A 47 8.11 1.66 -25.89
CA CYS A 47 8.86 0.61 -26.58
C CYS A 47 8.03 -0.67 -26.80
N GLY A 48 6.75 -0.69 -26.44
CA GLY A 48 5.90 -1.86 -26.62
C GLY A 48 4.80 -2.02 -25.59
N GLU A 49 4.16 -3.17 -25.64
CA GLU A 49 3.03 -3.52 -24.79
C GLU A 49 3.28 -4.85 -24.08
N VAL A 50 2.72 -5.00 -22.90
CA VAL A 50 2.73 -6.25 -22.12
C VAL A 50 1.33 -6.52 -21.59
N ASP A 51 0.80 -7.71 -21.90
CA ASP A 51 -0.44 -8.20 -21.30
C ASP A 51 -0.14 -8.96 -20.01
N LEU A 52 -0.69 -8.51 -18.90
CA LEU A 52 -0.60 -9.16 -17.60
C LEU A 52 -1.91 -9.91 -17.34
N ALA A 53 -1.83 -11.24 -17.18
CA ALA A 53 -2.97 -12.04 -16.75
C ALA A 53 -3.35 -11.79 -15.30
N GLU A 54 -2.35 -11.48 -14.46
CA GLU A 54 -2.50 -11.12 -13.06
C GLU A 54 -1.38 -10.15 -12.65
N GLY A 55 -1.47 -9.55 -11.47
CA GLY A 55 -0.49 -8.61 -10.93
C GLY A 55 -1.10 -7.28 -10.50
N VAL A 56 -2.35 -6.98 -10.91
CA VAL A 56 -3.01 -5.72 -10.55
C VAL A 56 -3.78 -5.86 -9.25
N MET A 57 -3.54 -4.96 -8.32
CA MET A 57 -4.19 -4.94 -7.01
C MET A 57 -4.28 -3.53 -6.42
N ALA A 58 -5.21 -3.34 -5.49
CA ALA A 58 -5.13 -2.28 -4.51
C ALA A 58 -4.36 -2.86 -3.30
N ALA A 59 -3.21 -2.28 -2.99
CA ALA A 59 -2.40 -2.77 -1.89
C ALA A 59 -3.13 -2.52 -0.56
N LYS A 60 -3.26 -3.56 0.26
CA LYS A 60 -3.79 -3.41 1.62
C LYS A 60 -2.89 -2.45 2.40
N ARG A 61 -3.49 -1.48 3.08
CA ARG A 61 -2.74 -0.51 3.89
C ARG A 61 -1.86 -1.22 4.91
N HIS A 62 -0.65 -0.76 5.10
CA HIS A 62 0.30 -1.41 5.97
C HIS A 62 1.35 -0.42 6.52
N ILE A 63 2.00 -0.82 7.60
CA ILE A 63 3.14 -0.09 8.17
C ILE A 63 4.36 -0.98 8.05
N HIS A 64 5.40 -0.51 7.36
CA HIS A 64 6.72 -1.11 7.47
C HIS A 64 7.33 -0.69 8.80
N MET A 65 7.97 -1.62 9.49
CA MET A 65 8.65 -1.36 10.75
C MET A 65 10.00 -2.07 10.78
N THR A 66 10.98 -1.42 11.42
CA THR A 66 12.19 -2.13 11.81
C THR A 66 11.88 -3.06 12.98
N PRO A 67 12.68 -4.13 13.22
CA PRO A 67 12.50 -4.96 14.42
C PRO A 67 12.60 -4.16 15.72
N GLU A 68 13.49 -3.17 15.77
CA GLU A 68 13.67 -2.30 16.93
C GLU A 68 12.43 -1.45 17.22
N ASP A 69 11.85 -0.83 16.21
CA ASP A 69 10.64 -0.01 16.38
C ASP A 69 9.42 -0.87 16.72
N ALA A 70 9.32 -2.07 16.14
CA ALA A 70 8.25 -3.01 16.45
C ALA A 70 8.33 -3.49 17.92
N GLU A 71 9.54 -3.80 18.42
CA GLU A 71 9.75 -4.17 19.81
C GLU A 71 9.38 -3.03 20.77
N LYS A 72 9.83 -1.81 20.48
CA LYS A 72 9.48 -0.61 21.28
C LYS A 72 7.98 -0.36 21.34
N ALA A 73 7.28 -0.61 20.22
CA ALA A 73 5.83 -0.43 20.13
C ALA A 73 5.03 -1.63 20.66
N GLY A 74 5.66 -2.76 20.99
CA GLY A 74 4.99 -3.99 21.37
C GLY A 74 4.20 -4.64 20.23
N ILE A 75 4.67 -4.49 18.98
CA ILE A 75 4.01 -4.97 17.76
C ILE A 75 4.78 -6.16 17.18
N VAL A 76 4.06 -7.16 16.71
CA VAL A 76 4.64 -8.30 16.01
C VAL A 76 4.32 -8.27 14.50
N ASP A 77 5.13 -8.97 13.72
CA ASP A 77 4.88 -9.07 12.26
C ASP A 77 3.50 -9.64 11.98
N LYS A 78 2.81 -9.04 10.98
CA LYS A 78 1.43 -9.37 10.58
C LYS A 78 0.34 -9.00 11.60
N GLN A 79 0.66 -8.34 12.69
CA GLN A 79 -0.34 -7.80 13.59
C GLN A 79 -1.21 -6.76 12.87
N ILE A 80 -2.51 -6.79 13.13
CA ILE A 80 -3.44 -5.75 12.67
C ILE A 80 -3.49 -4.67 13.74
N VAL A 81 -3.28 -3.44 13.32
CA VAL A 81 -3.28 -2.25 14.16
C VAL A 81 -4.15 -1.16 13.53
N LYS A 82 -4.37 -0.07 14.26
CA LYS A 82 -4.99 1.14 13.73
C LYS A 82 -3.94 2.23 13.55
N LEU A 83 -4.17 3.10 12.60
CA LEU A 83 -3.32 4.26 12.32
C LEU A 83 -4.15 5.53 12.38
N ALA A 84 -3.91 6.34 13.40
CA ALA A 84 -4.52 7.66 13.50
C ALA A 84 -3.66 8.68 12.73
N VAL A 85 -4.29 9.43 11.84
CA VAL A 85 -3.68 10.52 11.09
C VAL A 85 -4.40 11.82 11.44
N LYS A 86 -3.65 12.81 11.89
CA LYS A 86 -4.16 14.15 12.18
C LYS A 86 -3.92 15.04 10.98
N SER A 87 -4.97 15.70 10.53
CA SER A 87 -4.93 16.69 9.45
C SER A 87 -5.91 17.82 9.72
N GLU A 88 -5.83 18.88 8.96
CA GLU A 88 -6.68 20.03 9.12
C GLU A 88 -8.10 19.76 8.57
N GLY A 89 -9.04 19.43 9.48
CA GLY A 89 -10.45 19.21 9.17
C GLY A 89 -10.83 17.83 8.60
N ARG A 90 -9.85 16.92 8.39
CA ARG A 90 -10.08 15.57 7.84
C ARG A 90 -9.35 14.46 8.59
N SER A 91 -9.03 14.67 9.85
CA SER A 91 -8.37 13.65 10.67
C SER A 91 -9.15 12.33 10.63
N LEU A 92 -8.43 11.21 10.56
CA LEU A 92 -9.02 9.91 10.33
C LEU A 92 -8.22 8.83 11.08
N ILE A 93 -8.91 7.80 11.54
CA ILE A 93 -8.30 6.57 12.04
C ILE A 93 -8.56 5.47 11.02
N PHE A 94 -7.49 4.95 10.45
CA PHE A 94 -7.55 3.77 9.60
C PHE A 94 -7.53 2.53 10.48
N ASP A 95 -8.46 1.62 10.27
CA ASP A 95 -8.44 0.28 10.84
C ASP A 95 -7.82 -0.72 9.84
N ASP A 96 -7.69 -1.99 10.21
CA ASP A 96 -7.16 -3.05 9.35
C ASP A 96 -5.77 -2.77 8.75
N VAL A 97 -4.92 -2.05 9.45
CA VAL A 97 -3.55 -1.75 9.03
C VAL A 97 -2.62 -2.90 9.40
N VAL A 98 -1.96 -3.50 8.41
CA VAL A 98 -1.05 -4.64 8.64
C VAL A 98 0.34 -4.14 9.03
N ALA A 99 0.85 -4.51 10.20
CA ALA A 99 2.24 -4.30 10.56
C ALA A 99 3.13 -5.31 9.81
N ARG A 100 4.19 -4.84 9.16
CA ARG A 100 5.17 -5.65 8.43
C ARG A 100 6.55 -5.37 8.99
N VAL A 101 7.13 -6.34 9.67
CA VAL A 101 8.40 -6.18 10.37
C VAL A 101 9.54 -6.83 9.60
N SER A 102 10.57 -6.05 9.28
CA SER A 102 11.77 -6.57 8.61
C SER A 102 12.96 -5.64 8.84
N PRO A 103 14.20 -6.18 9.00
CA PRO A 103 15.41 -5.37 9.09
C PRO A 103 15.75 -4.62 7.80
N LYS A 104 15.04 -4.92 6.70
CA LYS A 104 15.23 -4.26 5.39
C LYS A 104 14.31 -3.05 5.22
N TYR A 105 13.43 -2.78 6.17
CA TYR A 105 12.48 -1.68 6.11
C TYR A 105 12.98 -0.44 6.82
N ALA A 106 12.46 0.71 6.43
CA ALA A 106 12.39 1.91 7.24
C ALA A 106 10.96 2.03 7.76
N THR A 107 10.79 2.52 8.98
CA THR A 107 9.46 2.64 9.59
C THR A 107 8.66 3.73 8.89
N ALA A 108 7.60 3.32 8.19
CA ALA A 108 6.69 4.22 7.48
C ALA A 108 5.35 3.53 7.20
N ALA A 109 4.27 4.31 7.23
CA ALA A 109 2.95 3.86 6.79
C ALA A 109 2.81 3.98 5.27
N HIS A 110 2.14 3.01 4.68
CA HIS A 110 1.83 2.94 3.25
C HIS A 110 0.31 2.95 3.07
N LEU A 111 -0.17 4.02 2.50
CA LEU A 111 -1.57 4.28 2.14
C LEU A 111 -1.65 4.54 0.64
N ASP A 112 -2.78 4.22 0.02
CA ASP A 112 -3.02 4.61 -1.35
C ASP A 112 -3.53 6.05 -1.47
N THR A 113 -3.72 6.53 -2.70
CA THR A 113 -4.18 7.91 -2.95
C THR A 113 -5.60 8.17 -2.47
N ASP A 114 -6.49 7.17 -2.51
CA ASP A 114 -7.86 7.32 -2.00
C ASP A 114 -7.85 7.50 -0.47
N GLU A 115 -7.05 6.70 0.22
CA GLU A 115 -6.87 6.76 1.67
C GLU A 115 -6.21 8.07 2.10
N ALA A 116 -5.15 8.49 1.42
CA ALA A 116 -4.48 9.76 1.68
C ALA A 116 -5.42 10.95 1.47
N ASN A 117 -6.21 10.94 0.40
CA ASN A 117 -7.20 11.98 0.13
C ASN A 117 -8.33 11.99 1.17
N ALA A 118 -8.78 10.81 1.61
CA ALA A 118 -9.79 10.71 2.67
C ALA A 118 -9.33 11.35 3.97
N ALA A 119 -8.07 11.16 4.35
CA ALA A 119 -7.46 11.75 5.53
C ALA A 119 -6.95 13.19 5.33
N GLY A 120 -7.06 13.76 4.13
CA GLY A 120 -6.56 15.09 3.82
C GLY A 120 -5.04 15.22 3.94
N ILE A 121 -4.31 14.15 3.63
CA ILE A 121 -2.85 14.14 3.70
C ILE A 121 -2.27 14.97 2.56
N SER A 122 -1.42 15.93 2.88
CA SER A 122 -0.65 16.71 1.93
C SER A 122 0.80 16.77 2.41
N GLY A 123 1.73 16.24 1.61
CA GLY A 123 3.14 16.15 1.99
C GLY A 123 3.41 15.10 3.06
N THR A 124 4.37 15.37 3.93
CA THR A 124 4.75 14.47 5.03
C THR A 124 3.91 14.77 6.27
N VAL A 125 3.28 13.74 6.83
CA VAL A 125 2.51 13.82 8.06
C VAL A 125 2.94 12.72 9.02
N GLU A 126 2.74 12.95 10.31
CA GLU A 126 2.95 11.94 11.34
C GLU A 126 1.66 11.18 11.61
N GLY A 127 1.77 9.86 11.80
CA GLY A 127 0.68 9.00 12.21
C GLY A 127 0.98 8.34 13.56
N GLU A 128 -0.06 8.10 14.35
CA GLU A 128 0.01 7.41 15.63
C GLU A 128 -0.56 6.00 15.48
N ILE A 129 0.20 4.99 15.90
CA ILE A 129 -0.26 3.60 15.90
C ILE A 129 -1.09 3.37 17.17
N ILE A 130 -2.27 2.77 17.00
CA ILE A 130 -3.17 2.37 18.08
C ILE A 130 -3.29 0.84 18.05
N LEU A 131 -3.01 0.18 19.18
CA LEU A 131 -3.10 -1.27 19.36
C LEU A 131 -4.54 -1.74 19.60
#